data_c89a732a155b0b82dbe9bf8c7d3eff4e
#
_entry.id   c89a732a155b0b82dbe9bf8c7d3eff4e
#
_cell.length_a   1.000
_cell.length_b   1.000
_cell.length_c   1.000
_cell.angle_alpha   90.00
_cell.angle_beta   90.00
_cell.angle_gamma   90.00
#
_symmetry.space_group_name_H-M   'P 1'
#
loop_
_entity.id
_entity.type
_entity.pdbx_description
1 polymer ?
#
loop_
_entity_poly.entity_id
_entity_poly.type
_entity_poly.pdbx_seq_one_letter_code
_entity_poly.pdbx_strand_id
1 'polypeptide(L)'
;VTDAALAAQVAREAGELLLTVREEIGFSDPYDLGDAGDRRANTLILDRLKEERPDDAVLSEEAADDLSRVRADRVWIVDPVDGTREFSLRGHTDWAVHIALWQRSGGTHGGITDAAVGLPAVGEVYRTDTVEPPAPRVPGPIRIATSANRPPTVLWWLRDVLDIELIGIGSAGAKAMAVVRGDVDAYVHAGGQWEWDSAAPAAVVQAAGLHASRLDGSPLLYNRPDPYLPDFVMCRTELSGTLLDAIRSLL
;
A
#
# COMPACT_ATOMS: atom_id res chain seq x y z
N VAL A 1 -21.67 3.83 9.44
CA VAL A 1 -20.73 3.22 8.46
C VAL A 1 -19.56 2.66 9.26
N THR A 2 -19.11 1.40 8.95
CA THR A 2 -17.91 0.80 9.55
C THR A 2 -16.65 1.55 9.09
N ASP A 3 -15.56 1.44 9.85
CA ASP A 3 -14.32 2.14 9.48
C ASP A 3 -13.73 1.60 8.17
N ALA A 4 -13.81 0.28 7.91
CA ALA A 4 -13.44 -0.29 6.62
C ALA A 4 -14.30 0.21 5.45
N ALA A 5 -15.62 0.37 5.67
CA ALA A 5 -16.51 0.92 4.66
C ALA A 5 -16.24 2.43 4.41
N LEU A 6 -15.92 3.19 5.46
CA LEU A 6 -15.52 4.58 5.34
C LEU A 6 -14.19 4.69 4.55
N ALA A 7 -13.18 3.89 4.90
CA ALA A 7 -11.91 3.85 4.17
C ALA A 7 -12.13 3.61 2.67
N ALA A 8 -12.97 2.64 2.32
CA ALA A 8 -13.28 2.31 0.92
C ALA A 8 -14.07 3.43 0.22
N GLN A 9 -14.98 4.09 0.92
CA GLN A 9 -15.73 5.22 0.38
C GLN A 9 -14.80 6.40 0.08
N VAL A 10 -13.96 6.77 1.05
CA VAL A 10 -13.00 7.88 0.90
C VAL A 10 -11.99 7.58 -0.21
N ALA A 11 -11.46 6.34 -0.27
CA ALA A 11 -10.56 5.92 -1.36
C ALA A 11 -11.21 6.01 -2.74
N ARG A 12 -12.51 5.68 -2.85
CA ARG A 12 -13.26 5.79 -4.11
C ARG A 12 -13.48 7.25 -4.50
N GLU A 13 -13.95 8.09 -3.57
CA GLU A 13 -14.18 9.52 -3.80
C GLU A 13 -12.89 10.23 -4.23
N ALA A 14 -11.77 9.94 -3.55
CA ALA A 14 -10.45 10.46 -3.92
C ALA A 14 -10.02 9.97 -5.30
N GLY A 15 -10.25 8.69 -5.61
CA GLY A 15 -9.96 8.11 -6.92
C GLY A 15 -10.74 8.77 -8.06
N GLU A 16 -12.02 9.02 -7.88
CA GLU A 16 -12.87 9.72 -8.86
C GLU A 16 -12.39 11.16 -9.08
N LEU A 17 -12.03 11.86 -8.00
CA LEU A 17 -11.39 13.17 -8.09
C LEU A 17 -10.09 13.13 -8.89
N LEU A 18 -9.22 12.16 -8.61
CA LEU A 18 -7.93 12.01 -9.31
C LEU A 18 -8.11 11.74 -10.81
N LEU A 19 -9.09 10.94 -11.21
CA LEU A 19 -9.42 10.75 -12.63
C LEU A 19 -9.86 12.07 -13.27
N THR A 20 -10.69 12.85 -12.58
CA THR A 20 -11.11 14.19 -13.03
C THR A 20 -9.91 15.13 -13.16
N VAL A 21 -8.98 15.13 -12.19
CA VAL A 21 -7.76 15.94 -12.25
C VAL A 21 -6.90 15.59 -13.48
N ARG A 22 -6.77 14.30 -13.82
CA ARG A 22 -6.07 13.86 -15.05
C ARG A 22 -6.74 14.37 -16.32
N GLU A 23 -8.06 14.44 -16.35
CA GLU A 23 -8.81 14.96 -17.50
C GLU A 23 -8.67 16.49 -17.63
N GLU A 24 -8.77 17.22 -16.51
CA GLU A 24 -8.70 18.67 -16.47
C GLU A 24 -7.31 19.23 -16.84
N ILE A 25 -6.25 18.67 -16.25
CA ILE A 25 -4.88 19.17 -16.39
C ILE A 25 -4.22 18.54 -17.62
N GLY A 26 -4.51 17.28 -17.91
CA GLY A 26 -3.86 16.52 -18.97
C GLY A 26 -2.44 16.13 -18.60
N PHE A 27 -1.67 15.63 -19.59
CA PHE A 27 -0.35 14.99 -19.36
C PHE A 27 0.80 15.79 -19.99
N SER A 28 0.63 17.08 -20.23
CA SER A 28 1.69 17.93 -20.82
C SER A 28 2.80 18.26 -19.83
N ASP A 29 2.47 18.41 -18.55
CA ASP A 29 3.41 18.59 -17.47
C ASP A 29 3.14 17.56 -16.36
N PRO A 30 3.96 16.50 -16.26
CA PRO A 30 3.78 15.47 -15.23
C PRO A 30 3.97 15.97 -13.80
N TYR A 31 4.80 16.99 -13.57
CA TYR A 31 5.00 17.54 -12.22
C TYR A 31 3.79 18.33 -11.75
N ASP A 32 3.23 19.18 -12.61
CA ASP A 32 2.04 19.96 -12.30
C ASP A 32 0.83 19.05 -12.06
N LEU A 33 0.70 17.99 -12.87
CA LEU A 33 -0.36 17.00 -12.70
C LEU A 33 -0.20 16.21 -11.38
N GLY A 34 1.02 15.77 -11.04
CA GLY A 34 1.31 15.06 -9.79
C GLY A 34 0.99 15.91 -8.57
N ASP A 35 1.57 17.11 -8.49
CA ASP A 35 1.35 18.06 -7.39
C ASP A 35 -0.14 18.43 -7.20
N ALA A 36 -0.87 18.60 -8.31
CA ALA A 36 -2.30 18.86 -8.24
C ALA A 36 -3.09 17.64 -7.74
N GLY A 37 -2.71 16.44 -8.16
CA GLY A 37 -3.31 15.18 -7.69
C GLY A 37 -3.13 15.00 -6.19
N ASP A 38 -1.88 15.03 -5.73
CA ASP A 38 -1.51 14.87 -4.33
C ASP A 38 -2.27 15.87 -3.44
N ARG A 39 -2.18 17.16 -3.75
CA ARG A 39 -2.82 18.22 -2.98
C ARG A 39 -4.35 18.11 -2.95
N ARG A 40 -5.00 17.89 -4.11
CA ARG A 40 -6.47 17.85 -4.17
C ARG A 40 -7.01 16.59 -3.50
N ALA A 41 -6.40 15.44 -3.72
CA ALA A 41 -6.80 14.19 -3.08
C ALA A 41 -6.58 14.25 -1.57
N ASN A 42 -5.44 14.76 -1.11
CA ASN A 42 -5.17 14.96 0.31
C ASN A 42 -6.24 15.83 0.98
N THR A 43 -6.59 16.98 0.39
CA THR A 43 -7.62 17.87 0.93
C THR A 43 -8.96 17.14 1.07
N LEU A 44 -9.42 16.46 0.03
CA LEU A 44 -10.68 15.71 0.07
C LEU A 44 -10.66 14.64 1.16
N ILE A 45 -9.58 13.84 1.24
CA ILE A 45 -9.46 12.75 2.21
C ILE A 45 -9.50 13.29 3.64
N LEU A 46 -8.71 14.33 3.94
CA LEU A 46 -8.65 14.93 5.28
C LEU A 46 -10.00 15.54 5.69
N ASP A 47 -10.68 16.22 4.77
CA ASP A 47 -12.00 16.82 5.04
C ASP A 47 -13.04 15.72 5.34
N ARG A 48 -13.06 14.64 4.54
CA ARG A 48 -13.97 13.51 4.75
C ARG A 48 -13.72 12.78 6.07
N LEU A 49 -12.44 12.52 6.39
CA LEU A 49 -12.09 11.88 7.65
C LEU A 49 -12.46 12.77 8.84
N LYS A 50 -12.22 14.06 8.76
CA LYS A 50 -12.58 15.02 9.82
C LYS A 50 -14.09 15.13 10.02
N GLU A 51 -14.87 15.07 8.95
CA GLU A 51 -16.34 15.10 9.03
C GLU A 51 -16.88 13.83 9.70
N GLU A 52 -16.39 12.66 9.32
CA GLU A 52 -16.90 11.36 9.76
C GLU A 52 -16.29 10.88 11.09
N ARG A 53 -15.07 11.31 11.40
CA ARG A 53 -14.27 10.90 12.57
C ARG A 53 -13.51 12.08 13.16
N PRO A 54 -14.20 13.10 13.68
CA PRO A 54 -13.60 14.37 14.10
C PRO A 54 -12.56 14.26 15.22
N ASP A 55 -12.59 13.18 16.00
CA ASP A 55 -11.68 12.93 17.12
C ASP A 55 -10.47 12.09 16.76
N ASP A 56 -10.42 11.53 15.55
CA ASP A 56 -9.30 10.69 15.10
C ASP A 56 -8.14 11.57 14.60
N ALA A 57 -6.90 11.14 14.88
CA ALA A 57 -5.71 11.76 14.31
C ALA A 57 -5.43 11.24 12.90
N VAL A 58 -4.58 11.95 12.15
CA VAL A 58 -4.19 11.55 10.80
C VAL A 58 -2.68 11.68 10.63
N LEU A 59 -2.08 10.70 9.96
CA LEU A 59 -0.76 10.73 9.33
C LEU A 59 -0.96 10.66 7.82
N SER A 60 -0.57 11.69 7.11
CA SER A 60 -0.63 11.72 5.64
C SER A 60 0.73 12.08 5.05
N GLU A 61 1.06 11.49 3.88
CA GLU A 61 2.25 11.87 3.11
C GLU A 61 2.30 13.38 2.85
N GLU A 62 1.15 13.97 2.52
CA GLU A 62 1.02 15.36 2.07
C GLU A 62 0.66 16.36 3.18
N ALA A 63 0.76 15.96 4.45
CA ALA A 63 0.47 16.83 5.58
C ALA A 63 1.62 16.89 6.58
N ALA A 64 1.79 18.07 7.21
CA ALA A 64 2.77 18.21 8.28
C ALA A 64 2.39 17.35 9.49
N ASP A 65 3.33 16.57 10.00
CA ASP A 65 3.18 15.74 11.19
C ASP A 65 3.78 16.44 12.40
N ASP A 66 2.95 16.81 13.37
CA ASP A 66 3.35 17.41 14.65
C ASP A 66 3.59 16.36 15.75
N LEU A 67 3.54 15.07 15.41
CA LEU A 67 3.68 13.92 16.30
C LEU A 67 2.59 13.79 17.39
N SER A 68 1.55 14.62 17.38
CA SER A 68 0.44 14.49 18.33
C SER A 68 -0.29 13.16 18.20
N ARG A 69 -0.36 12.62 16.97
CA ARG A 69 -0.93 11.33 16.63
C ARG A 69 -0.34 10.15 17.41
N VAL A 70 0.93 10.22 17.80
CA VAL A 70 1.61 9.13 18.55
C VAL A 70 0.93 8.83 19.88
N ARG A 71 0.21 9.82 20.44
CA ARG A 71 -0.55 9.69 21.69
C ARG A 71 -2.02 9.34 21.47
N ALA A 72 -2.51 9.45 20.25
CA ALA A 72 -3.90 9.15 19.91
C ALA A 72 -4.17 7.65 19.98
N ASP A 73 -5.43 7.28 20.23
CA ASP A 73 -5.88 5.89 20.24
C ASP A 73 -6.28 5.40 18.85
N ARG A 74 -6.60 6.34 17.97
CA ARG A 74 -7.03 6.10 16.59
C ARG A 74 -6.29 7.05 15.65
N VAL A 75 -5.66 6.51 14.61
CA VAL A 75 -4.89 7.29 13.63
C VAL A 75 -5.15 6.76 12.23
N TRP A 76 -5.65 7.61 11.36
CA TRP A 76 -5.72 7.32 9.93
C TRP A 76 -4.35 7.55 9.29
N ILE A 77 -3.85 6.54 8.57
CA ILE A 77 -2.60 6.59 7.81
C ILE A 77 -2.98 6.61 6.33
N VAL A 78 -2.58 7.67 5.63
CA VAL A 78 -3.10 8.01 4.30
C VAL A 78 -1.97 8.26 3.31
N ASP A 79 -2.09 7.67 2.13
CA ASP A 79 -1.36 8.04 0.93
C ASP A 79 -2.39 8.49 -0.13
N PRO A 80 -2.45 9.79 -0.44
CA PRO A 80 -3.42 10.32 -1.39
C PRO A 80 -3.21 9.84 -2.81
N VAL A 81 -1.95 9.65 -3.24
CA VAL A 81 -1.60 9.14 -4.57
C VAL A 81 -0.32 8.30 -4.52
N ASP A 82 -0.44 7.05 -4.08
CA ASP A 82 0.67 6.09 -4.19
C ASP A 82 0.99 5.85 -5.67
N GLY A 83 2.22 6.19 -6.04
CA GLY A 83 2.66 6.16 -7.42
C GLY A 83 2.33 7.45 -8.18
N THR A 84 2.60 8.62 -7.60
CA THR A 84 2.43 9.94 -8.24
C THR A 84 3.08 10.01 -9.63
N ARG A 85 4.21 9.32 -9.82
CA ARG A 85 4.85 9.21 -11.13
C ARG A 85 3.96 8.48 -12.13
N GLU A 86 3.42 7.32 -11.80
CA GLU A 86 2.54 6.53 -12.66
C GLU A 86 1.21 7.27 -12.89
N PHE A 87 0.68 7.91 -11.86
CA PHE A 87 -0.48 8.81 -11.98
C PHE A 87 -0.25 9.91 -13.01
N SER A 88 0.96 10.49 -13.06
CA SER A 88 1.29 11.60 -13.95
C SER A 88 1.62 11.19 -15.40
N LEU A 89 1.67 9.89 -15.69
CA LEU A 89 2.01 9.38 -17.01
C LEU A 89 0.78 8.83 -17.74
N ARG A 90 0.66 9.18 -19.03
CA ARG A 90 -0.44 8.70 -19.88
C ARG A 90 -0.38 7.18 -20.03
N GLY A 91 -1.54 6.52 -19.89
CA GLY A 91 -1.70 5.09 -20.09
C GLY A 91 -1.31 4.22 -18.89
N HIS A 92 -0.72 4.79 -17.84
CA HIS A 92 -0.49 4.07 -16.60
C HIS A 92 -1.77 3.91 -15.79
N THR A 93 -1.96 2.69 -15.27
CA THR A 93 -3.09 2.29 -14.41
C THR A 93 -2.64 1.79 -13.04
N ASP A 94 -1.32 1.69 -12.84
CA ASP A 94 -0.65 1.09 -11.70
C ASP A 94 -0.29 2.14 -10.62
N TRP A 95 -1.30 2.89 -10.17
CA TRP A 95 -1.27 3.86 -9.08
C TRP A 95 -2.49 3.66 -8.16
N ALA A 96 -2.40 4.10 -6.90
CA ALA A 96 -3.38 3.77 -5.89
C ALA A 96 -3.71 4.93 -4.94
N VAL A 97 -4.75 4.75 -4.12
CA VAL A 97 -5.08 5.57 -2.94
C VAL A 97 -5.10 4.65 -1.73
N HIS A 98 -4.41 5.01 -0.66
CA HIS A 98 -4.34 4.22 0.57
C HIS A 98 -5.02 4.92 1.73
N ILE A 99 -5.94 4.22 2.39
CA ILE A 99 -6.62 4.67 3.61
C ILE A 99 -6.56 3.54 4.63
N ALA A 100 -5.85 3.73 5.74
CA ALA A 100 -5.74 2.74 6.81
C ALA A 100 -6.04 3.36 8.16
N LEU A 101 -6.73 2.63 9.04
CA LEU A 101 -6.95 3.00 10.43
C LEU A 101 -6.06 2.15 11.33
N TRP A 102 -5.13 2.80 12.00
CA TRP A 102 -4.40 2.23 13.12
C TRP A 102 -5.15 2.48 14.43
N GLN A 103 -5.25 1.45 15.26
CA GLN A 103 -5.83 1.57 16.60
C GLN A 103 -4.86 1.03 17.66
N ARG A 104 -4.80 1.72 18.80
CA ARG A 104 -3.99 1.29 19.94
C ARG A 104 -4.44 -0.07 20.49
N SER A 105 -5.72 -0.37 20.42
CA SER A 105 -6.31 -1.65 20.80
C SER A 105 -6.06 -2.79 19.79
N GLY A 106 -5.49 -2.48 18.63
CA GLY A 106 -5.26 -3.43 17.53
C GLY A 106 -4.11 -4.42 17.77
N GLY A 107 -3.72 -4.67 19.02
CA GLY A 107 -2.67 -5.61 19.41
C GLY A 107 -1.75 -5.04 20.48
N THR A 108 -0.69 -5.77 20.84
CA THR A 108 0.27 -5.38 21.90
C THR A 108 0.94 -4.03 21.65
N HIS A 109 1.14 -3.66 20.38
CA HIS A 109 1.78 -2.40 19.94
C HIS A 109 0.82 -1.51 19.14
N GLY A 110 -0.50 -1.77 19.22
CA GLY A 110 -1.45 -1.26 18.27
C GLY A 110 -1.37 -2.00 16.92
N GLY A 111 -2.27 -1.70 16.00
CA GLY A 111 -2.27 -2.32 14.67
C GLY A 111 -3.28 -1.69 13.73
N ILE A 112 -3.16 -1.98 12.45
CA ILE A 112 -4.16 -1.61 11.46
C ILE A 112 -5.37 -2.54 11.62
N THR A 113 -6.53 -1.95 11.89
CA THR A 113 -7.78 -2.70 12.09
C THR A 113 -8.67 -2.66 10.87
N ASP A 114 -8.66 -1.56 10.15
CA ASP A 114 -9.50 -1.31 8.99
C ASP A 114 -8.69 -0.60 7.91
N ALA A 115 -8.85 -1.01 6.66
CA ALA A 115 -8.15 -0.34 5.57
C ALA A 115 -8.85 -0.56 4.22
N ALA A 116 -8.54 0.32 3.27
CA ALA A 116 -8.85 0.16 1.87
C ALA A 116 -7.70 0.62 0.97
N VAL A 117 -7.53 -0.08 -0.14
CA VAL A 117 -6.67 0.30 -1.26
C VAL A 117 -7.56 0.50 -2.48
N GLY A 118 -7.61 1.73 -3.00
CA GLY A 118 -8.27 2.04 -4.25
C GLY A 118 -7.29 1.95 -5.42
N LEU A 119 -7.73 1.36 -6.54
CA LEU A 119 -7.04 1.37 -7.83
C LEU A 119 -7.94 2.10 -8.84
N PRO A 120 -7.95 3.45 -8.82
CA PRO A 120 -8.98 4.22 -9.53
C PRO A 120 -8.97 4.01 -11.04
N ALA A 121 -7.80 3.84 -11.65
CA ALA A 121 -7.68 3.67 -13.10
C ALA A 121 -8.28 2.36 -13.61
N VAL A 122 -8.52 1.37 -12.74
CA VAL A 122 -9.19 0.11 -13.07
C VAL A 122 -10.55 -0.03 -12.37
N GLY A 123 -10.96 0.98 -11.58
CA GLY A 123 -12.27 1.02 -10.93
C GLY A 123 -12.44 0.05 -9.76
N GLU A 124 -11.34 -0.39 -9.14
CA GLU A 124 -11.34 -1.39 -8.06
C GLU A 124 -11.04 -0.75 -6.71
N VAL A 125 -11.67 -1.28 -5.64
CA VAL A 125 -11.36 -0.93 -4.25
C VAL A 125 -11.35 -2.21 -3.43
N TYR A 126 -10.23 -2.49 -2.78
CA TYR A 126 -10.02 -3.62 -1.88
C TYR A 126 -10.11 -3.14 -0.44
N ARG A 127 -10.83 -3.86 0.41
CA ARG A 127 -11.02 -3.49 1.82
C ARG A 127 -10.93 -4.69 2.74
N THR A 128 -10.46 -4.46 3.96
CA THR A 128 -10.13 -5.51 4.92
C THR A 128 -11.29 -6.41 5.33
N ASP A 129 -12.53 -5.91 5.33
CA ASP A 129 -13.71 -6.66 5.77
C ASP A 129 -14.44 -7.45 4.65
N THR A 130 -14.00 -7.30 3.38
CA THR A 130 -14.65 -7.96 2.23
C THR A 130 -13.68 -8.61 1.24
N VAL A 131 -12.37 -8.39 1.41
CA VAL A 131 -11.39 -9.01 0.52
C VAL A 131 -11.40 -10.53 0.69
N GLU A 132 -11.28 -11.25 -0.43
CA GLU A 132 -11.23 -12.71 -0.45
C GLU A 132 -9.81 -13.20 -0.78
N PRO A 133 -9.46 -14.41 -0.34
CA PRO A 133 -8.19 -15.05 -0.72
C PRO A 133 -8.08 -15.23 -2.24
N PRO A 134 -6.88 -15.12 -2.82
CA PRO A 134 -6.68 -15.44 -4.23
C PRO A 134 -6.92 -16.93 -4.52
N ALA A 135 -7.21 -17.24 -5.78
CA ALA A 135 -7.24 -18.62 -6.25
C ALA A 135 -5.91 -19.36 -5.94
N PRO A 136 -5.93 -20.71 -5.80
CA PRO A 136 -4.71 -21.49 -5.58
C PRO A 136 -3.63 -21.16 -6.60
N ARG A 137 -2.37 -21.18 -6.15
CA ARG A 137 -1.20 -20.90 -7.01
C ARG A 137 -1.07 -21.96 -8.12
N VAL A 138 -0.83 -21.48 -9.33
CA VAL A 138 -0.43 -22.37 -10.43
C VAL A 138 1.06 -22.68 -10.27
N PRO A 139 1.48 -23.99 -10.40
CA PRO A 139 2.89 -24.35 -10.34
C PRO A 139 3.73 -23.64 -11.42
N GLY A 140 4.97 -23.29 -11.06
CA GLY A 140 5.90 -22.57 -11.94
C GLY A 140 6.84 -21.67 -11.15
N PRO A 141 7.61 -20.79 -11.81
CA PRO A 141 8.43 -19.79 -11.14
C PRO A 141 7.63 -18.96 -10.15
N ILE A 142 8.25 -18.50 -9.09
CA ILE A 142 7.62 -17.56 -8.15
C ILE A 142 7.58 -16.18 -8.80
N ARG A 143 6.39 -15.68 -9.12
CA ARG A 143 6.21 -14.36 -9.74
C ARG A 143 6.28 -13.30 -8.66
N ILE A 144 7.27 -12.40 -8.74
CA ILE A 144 7.50 -11.35 -7.74
C ILE A 144 7.28 -9.99 -8.37
N ALA A 145 6.31 -9.24 -7.85
CA ALA A 145 6.11 -7.84 -8.20
C ALA A 145 7.28 -7.00 -7.68
N THR A 146 7.79 -6.11 -8.50
CA THR A 146 8.89 -5.20 -8.15
C THR A 146 8.74 -3.87 -8.90
N SER A 147 9.48 -2.85 -8.45
CA SER A 147 9.56 -1.60 -9.19
C SER A 147 10.15 -1.85 -10.59
N ALA A 148 9.44 -1.40 -11.62
CA ALA A 148 9.93 -1.49 -12.99
C ALA A 148 11.25 -0.70 -13.21
N ASN A 149 11.49 0.33 -12.41
CA ASN A 149 12.62 1.25 -12.58
C ASN A 149 13.76 1.02 -11.58
N ARG A 150 13.46 0.53 -10.38
CA ARG A 150 14.42 0.35 -9.29
C ARG A 150 14.14 -0.94 -8.52
N PRO A 151 14.33 -2.12 -9.12
CA PRO A 151 14.17 -3.37 -8.41
C PRO A 151 15.20 -3.47 -7.28
N PRO A 152 14.81 -3.86 -6.05
CA PRO A 152 15.74 -4.07 -4.93
C PRO A 152 16.84 -5.08 -5.28
N THR A 153 18.07 -4.83 -4.82
CA THR A 153 19.23 -5.70 -5.10
C THR A 153 19.01 -7.14 -4.62
N VAL A 154 18.32 -7.32 -3.50
CA VAL A 154 18.00 -8.66 -2.95
C VAL A 154 17.28 -9.56 -3.95
N LEU A 155 16.49 -9.00 -4.88
CA LEU A 155 15.78 -9.76 -5.90
C LEU A 155 16.74 -10.40 -6.95
N TRP A 156 17.87 -9.75 -7.22
CA TRP A 156 18.89 -10.33 -8.11
C TRP A 156 19.56 -11.52 -7.45
N TRP A 157 19.85 -11.45 -6.15
CA TRP A 157 20.41 -12.57 -5.39
C TRP A 157 19.41 -13.72 -5.22
N LEU A 158 18.12 -13.41 -5.04
CA LEU A 158 17.09 -14.45 -4.97
C LEU A 158 17.01 -15.31 -6.23
N ARG A 159 17.32 -14.75 -7.41
CA ARG A 159 17.36 -15.51 -8.67
C ARG A 159 18.44 -16.58 -8.70
N ASP A 160 19.48 -16.46 -7.89
CA ASP A 160 20.55 -17.44 -7.83
C ASP A 160 20.16 -18.67 -6.99
N VAL A 161 19.13 -18.55 -6.14
CA VAL A 161 18.73 -19.59 -5.17
C VAL A 161 17.29 -20.06 -5.35
N LEU A 162 16.44 -19.31 -6.01
CA LEU A 162 15.04 -19.63 -6.28
C LEU A 162 14.69 -19.41 -7.76
N ASP A 163 13.80 -20.25 -8.27
CA ASP A 163 13.21 -20.05 -9.60
C ASP A 163 12.15 -18.95 -9.52
N ILE A 164 12.52 -17.72 -9.88
CA ILE A 164 11.66 -16.53 -9.78
C ILE A 164 11.54 -15.81 -11.11
N GLU A 165 10.38 -15.20 -11.31
CA GLU A 165 10.07 -14.26 -12.40
C GLU A 165 9.77 -12.88 -11.82
N LEU A 166 10.43 -11.82 -12.31
CA LEU A 166 10.21 -10.45 -11.86
C LEU A 166 9.21 -9.75 -12.76
N ILE A 167 8.15 -9.22 -12.15
CA ILE A 167 7.07 -8.49 -12.83
C ILE A 167 7.13 -7.03 -12.41
N GLY A 168 7.44 -6.15 -13.38
CA GLY A 168 7.49 -4.69 -13.13
C GLY A 168 6.09 -4.10 -13.01
N ILE A 169 5.75 -3.53 -11.86
CA ILE A 169 4.49 -2.83 -11.56
C ILE A 169 4.85 -1.54 -10.85
N GLY A 170 4.12 -0.45 -11.12
CA GLY A 170 4.22 0.82 -10.39
C GLY A 170 3.71 0.70 -8.96
N SER A 171 3.56 1.77 -8.26
CA SER A 171 3.00 1.93 -6.92
C SER A 171 3.13 0.74 -5.93
N ALA A 172 3.13 0.98 -4.63
CA ALA A 172 3.15 -0.09 -3.62
C ALA A 172 1.80 -0.79 -3.54
N GLY A 173 0.70 -0.03 -3.60
CA GLY A 173 -0.66 -0.57 -3.59
C GLY A 173 -0.96 -1.45 -4.78
N ALA A 174 -0.60 -1.03 -5.99
CA ALA A 174 -0.83 -1.84 -7.19
C ALA A 174 -0.07 -3.17 -7.13
N LYS A 175 1.19 -3.19 -6.64
CA LYS A 175 1.97 -4.42 -6.41
C LYS A 175 1.32 -5.34 -5.37
N ALA A 176 0.90 -4.78 -4.25
CA ALA A 176 0.25 -5.55 -3.18
C ALA A 176 -1.11 -6.12 -3.64
N MET A 177 -1.91 -5.33 -4.36
CA MET A 177 -3.20 -5.82 -4.89
C MET A 177 -3.02 -6.85 -6.00
N ALA A 178 -1.92 -6.82 -6.75
CA ALA A 178 -1.57 -7.89 -7.68
C ALA A 178 -1.30 -9.24 -6.96
N VAL A 179 -0.75 -9.21 -5.73
CA VAL A 179 -0.63 -10.42 -4.88
C VAL A 179 -2.03 -10.88 -4.43
N VAL A 180 -2.88 -9.96 -4.00
CA VAL A 180 -4.26 -10.26 -3.56
C VAL A 180 -5.10 -10.88 -4.69
N ARG A 181 -4.96 -10.39 -5.94
CA ARG A 181 -5.62 -10.99 -7.11
C ARG A 181 -5.01 -12.33 -7.55
N GLY A 182 -3.77 -12.63 -7.12
CA GLY A 182 -3.02 -13.79 -7.60
C GLY A 182 -2.38 -13.59 -8.97
N ASP A 183 -2.28 -12.36 -9.47
CA ASP A 183 -1.53 -12.00 -10.68
C ASP A 183 -0.03 -12.24 -10.51
N VAL A 184 0.46 -12.06 -9.28
CA VAL A 184 1.80 -12.40 -8.81
C VAL A 184 1.72 -13.19 -7.50
N ASP A 185 2.82 -13.77 -7.08
CA ASP A 185 2.89 -14.62 -5.88
C ASP A 185 3.47 -13.89 -4.67
N ALA A 186 4.26 -12.84 -4.93
CA ALA A 186 4.89 -12.03 -3.88
C ALA A 186 5.17 -10.59 -4.34
N TYR A 187 5.31 -9.69 -3.36
CA TYR A 187 5.88 -8.36 -3.50
C TYR A 187 6.97 -8.20 -2.42
N VAL A 188 8.20 -7.94 -2.83
CA VAL A 188 9.36 -7.75 -1.96
C VAL A 188 9.86 -6.32 -2.14
N HIS A 189 9.96 -5.59 -1.03
CA HIS A 189 10.52 -4.24 -1.00
C HIS A 189 11.72 -4.19 -0.05
N ALA A 190 12.79 -3.52 -0.50
CA ALA A 190 13.96 -3.17 0.30
C ALA A 190 14.52 -1.83 -0.20
N GLY A 191 15.03 -1.02 0.71
CA GLY A 191 15.59 0.29 0.39
C GLY A 191 14.79 1.45 0.96
N GLY A 192 13.79 1.16 1.78
CA GLY A 192 12.99 2.14 2.52
C GLY A 192 11.72 2.59 1.80
N GLN A 193 10.70 2.71 2.59
CA GLN A 193 9.41 3.34 2.29
C GLN A 193 8.91 4.06 3.55
N TRP A 194 7.73 4.65 3.45
CA TRP A 194 7.05 5.23 4.60
C TRP A 194 5.87 4.37 5.03
N GLU A 195 5.33 4.63 6.22
CA GLU A 195 4.19 3.87 6.74
C GLU A 195 2.97 3.92 5.80
N TRP A 196 2.71 5.06 5.16
CA TRP A 196 1.56 5.24 4.26
C TRP A 196 1.67 4.43 2.96
N ASP A 197 2.88 4.08 2.49
CA ASP A 197 3.06 3.20 1.33
C ASP A 197 2.57 1.77 1.59
N SER A 198 2.57 1.32 2.86
CA SER A 198 2.35 -0.09 3.18
C SER A 198 1.22 -0.38 4.17
N ALA A 199 0.76 0.61 4.97
CA ALA A 199 -0.23 0.35 6.02
C ALA A 199 -1.54 -0.24 5.47
N ALA A 200 -2.15 0.40 4.49
CA ALA A 200 -3.35 -0.13 3.86
C ALA A 200 -3.08 -1.40 3.04
N PRO A 201 -2.06 -1.44 2.16
CA PRO A 201 -1.71 -2.63 1.40
C PRO A 201 -1.47 -3.87 2.26
N ALA A 202 -0.67 -3.76 3.33
CA ALA A 202 -0.36 -4.90 4.21
C ALA A 202 -1.60 -5.41 4.94
N ALA A 203 -2.46 -4.50 5.42
CA ALA A 203 -3.69 -4.88 6.11
C ALA A 203 -4.66 -5.62 5.17
N VAL A 204 -4.82 -5.16 3.93
CA VAL A 204 -5.66 -5.85 2.93
C VAL A 204 -5.07 -7.20 2.55
N VAL A 205 -3.74 -7.29 2.36
CA VAL A 205 -3.04 -8.56 2.11
C VAL A 205 -3.27 -9.56 3.25
N GLN A 206 -3.11 -9.14 4.51
CA GLN A 206 -3.34 -10.01 5.66
C GLN A 206 -4.81 -10.42 5.80
N ALA A 207 -5.74 -9.52 5.55
CA ALA A 207 -7.17 -9.81 5.56
C ALA A 207 -7.58 -10.82 4.48
N ALA A 208 -6.87 -10.86 3.34
CA ALA A 208 -7.01 -11.87 2.29
C ALA A 208 -6.38 -13.23 2.66
N GLY A 209 -5.90 -13.42 3.90
CA GLY A 209 -5.26 -14.68 4.35
C GLY A 209 -3.83 -14.86 3.82
N LEU A 210 -3.21 -13.80 3.33
CA LEU A 210 -1.84 -13.80 2.82
C LEU A 210 -0.85 -13.32 3.89
N HIS A 211 0.44 -13.48 3.63
CA HIS A 211 1.51 -13.10 4.57
C HIS A 211 2.00 -11.67 4.29
N ALA A 212 2.22 -10.90 5.38
CA ALA A 212 2.94 -9.63 5.34
C ALA A 212 3.82 -9.48 6.59
N SER A 213 5.13 -9.23 6.39
CA SER A 213 6.09 -9.01 7.47
C SER A 213 7.28 -8.17 6.99
N ARG A 214 8.20 -7.83 7.90
CA ARG A 214 9.54 -7.38 7.57
C ARG A 214 10.32 -8.53 6.89
N LEU A 215 11.44 -8.21 6.23
CA LEU A 215 12.30 -9.24 5.60
C LEU A 215 12.97 -10.18 6.61
N ASP A 216 13.11 -9.78 7.86
CA ASP A 216 13.59 -10.64 8.95
C ASP A 216 12.47 -11.51 9.56
N GLY A 217 11.23 -11.34 9.09
CA GLY A 217 10.04 -12.03 9.58
C GLY A 217 9.37 -11.36 10.79
N SER A 218 9.89 -10.25 11.28
CA SER A 218 9.24 -9.49 12.36
C SER A 218 7.96 -8.78 11.85
N PRO A 219 7.01 -8.45 12.75
CA PRO A 219 5.78 -7.77 12.38
C PRO A 219 6.04 -6.37 11.80
N LEU A 220 5.18 -5.94 10.90
CA LEU A 220 5.10 -4.54 10.48
C LEU A 220 4.45 -3.73 11.61
N LEU A 221 5.12 -2.67 12.05
CA LEU A 221 4.64 -1.78 13.11
C LEU A 221 4.38 -0.40 12.53
N TYR A 222 3.23 0.18 12.88
CA TYR A 222 2.75 1.45 12.37
C TYR A 222 2.50 2.47 13.48
N ASN A 223 2.25 3.72 13.11
CA ASN A 223 2.09 4.86 13.99
C ASN A 223 3.32 5.11 14.88
N ARG A 224 4.52 4.93 14.28
CA ARG A 224 5.79 5.21 14.94
C ARG A 224 6.12 6.70 14.87
N PRO A 225 6.90 7.25 15.85
CA PRO A 225 7.36 8.63 15.77
C PRO A 225 8.14 8.93 14.47
N ASP A 226 8.99 8.00 14.04
CA ASP A 226 9.59 8.00 12.71
C ASP A 226 8.78 7.06 11.83
N PRO A 227 8.06 7.55 10.81
CA PRO A 227 7.23 6.73 9.94
C PRO A 227 8.02 5.96 8.88
N TYR A 228 9.34 5.93 8.95
CA TYR A 228 10.19 5.20 8.02
C TYR A 228 10.07 3.69 8.22
N LEU A 229 9.80 2.96 7.13
CA LEU A 229 9.74 1.50 7.08
C LEU A 229 10.81 0.98 6.11
N PRO A 230 11.88 0.30 6.58
CA PRO A 230 13.02 -0.03 5.73
C PRO A 230 12.76 -1.10 4.68
N ASP A 231 11.88 -2.05 4.95
CA ASP A 231 11.64 -3.20 4.08
C ASP A 231 10.35 -3.94 4.44
N PHE A 232 9.87 -4.78 3.53
CA PHE A 232 8.82 -5.78 3.81
C PHE A 232 8.74 -6.84 2.71
N VAL A 233 8.03 -7.92 3.02
CA VAL A 233 7.54 -8.93 2.09
C VAL A 233 6.05 -9.13 2.28
N MET A 234 5.31 -9.11 1.18
CA MET A 234 3.90 -9.51 1.08
C MET A 234 3.83 -10.66 0.10
N CYS A 235 3.28 -11.80 0.50
CA CYS A 235 3.29 -12.99 -0.37
C CYS A 235 2.19 -13.98 0.00
N ARG A 236 2.00 -14.96 -0.88
CA ARG A 236 1.21 -16.14 -0.56
C ARG A 236 1.76 -16.81 0.69
N THR A 237 0.87 -17.19 1.61
CA THR A 237 1.27 -17.75 2.92
C THR A 237 2.14 -19.00 2.78
N GLU A 238 1.84 -19.87 1.79
CA GLU A 238 2.62 -21.08 1.51
C GLU A 238 4.05 -20.81 1.02
N LEU A 239 4.35 -19.61 0.56
CA LEU A 239 5.68 -19.21 0.08
C LEU A 239 6.48 -18.43 1.14
N SER A 240 5.85 -18.00 2.24
CA SER A 240 6.48 -17.10 3.21
C SER A 240 7.75 -17.69 3.82
N GLY A 241 7.72 -18.95 4.25
CA GLY A 241 8.92 -19.63 4.78
C GLY A 241 10.05 -19.69 3.76
N THR A 242 9.76 -20.14 2.55
CA THR A 242 10.76 -20.26 1.47
C THR A 242 11.42 -18.91 1.15
N LEU A 243 10.61 -17.85 1.01
CA LEU A 243 11.11 -16.51 0.69
C LEU A 243 11.93 -15.93 1.85
N LEU A 244 11.42 -15.99 3.08
CA LEU A 244 12.12 -15.44 4.25
C LEU A 244 13.43 -16.17 4.53
N ASP A 245 13.48 -17.50 4.41
CA ASP A 245 14.71 -18.28 4.63
C ASP A 245 15.75 -17.98 3.52
N ALA A 246 15.32 -17.88 2.27
CA ALA A 246 16.20 -17.48 1.18
C ALA A 246 16.76 -16.06 1.40
N ILE A 247 15.90 -15.08 1.73
CA ILE A 247 16.33 -13.69 2.01
C ILE A 247 17.34 -13.65 3.16
N ARG A 248 17.07 -14.32 4.29
CA ARG A 248 17.99 -14.37 5.45
C ARG A 248 19.33 -14.98 5.10
N SER A 249 19.39 -15.92 4.17
CA SER A 249 20.64 -16.54 3.74
C SER A 249 21.51 -15.61 2.87
N LEU A 250 20.95 -14.52 2.39
CA LEU A 250 21.59 -13.57 1.47
C LEU A 250 21.97 -12.23 2.17
N LEU A 251 21.43 -11.97 3.36
CA LEU A 251 21.71 -10.79 4.19
C LEU A 251 22.73 -11.12 5.27
#